data_b17f1f68802e65bdd9538693991789fd
#
_entry.id   b17f1f68802e65bdd9538693991789fd
#
_cell.length_a   1.000
_cell.length_b   1.000
_cell.length_c   1.000
_cell.angle_alpha   90.00
_cell.angle_beta   90.00
_cell.angle_gamma   90.00
#
_symmetry.space_group_name_H-M   'P 1'
#
loop_
_entity.id
_entity.type
_entity.pdbx_description
1 polymer ?
#
loop_
_entity_poly.entity_id
_entity_poly.type
_entity_poly.pdbx_seq_one_letter_code
_entity_poly.pdbx_strand_id
1 'polypeptide(L)'
;MSSNDKKQILKNLIKFNKSLKNIKNKISNLNFDSKFELYIITKNDIKQILNRALKENITFKELEEWANLIECRDDLGFEEEILQEIIFDFANPEINGLITKDKIKTALRELDMIT
;
A
#
# COMPACT_ATOMS: atom_id res chain seq x y z
N MET A 1 -13.09 19.38 -3.17
CA MET A 1 -11.94 18.97 -2.34
C MET A 1 -10.65 19.40 -3.00
N SER A 2 -9.77 20.03 -2.27
CA SER A 2 -8.50 20.52 -2.83
C SER A 2 -7.52 19.37 -3.07
N SER A 3 -6.50 19.63 -3.90
CA SER A 3 -5.45 18.64 -4.16
C SER A 3 -4.70 18.28 -2.88
N ASN A 4 -4.54 19.24 -1.95
CA ASN A 4 -3.86 18.97 -0.68
C ASN A 4 -4.66 18.00 0.19
N ASP A 5 -5.99 18.09 0.19
CA ASP A 5 -6.84 17.17 0.93
C ASP A 5 -6.73 15.76 0.36
N LYS A 6 -6.73 15.63 -0.97
CA LYS A 6 -6.54 14.33 -1.61
C LYS A 6 -5.19 13.73 -1.25
N LYS A 7 -4.12 14.52 -1.32
CA LYS A 7 -2.78 14.06 -0.94
C LYS A 7 -2.74 13.56 0.49
N GLN A 8 -3.39 14.29 1.41
CA GLN A 8 -3.40 13.89 2.81
C GLN A 8 -4.14 12.57 3.02
N ILE A 9 -5.27 12.39 2.32
CA ILE A 9 -6.03 11.15 2.41
C ILE A 9 -5.21 9.97 1.85
N LEU A 10 -4.55 10.17 0.72
CA LEU A 10 -3.69 9.14 0.13
C LEU A 10 -2.50 8.84 1.03
N LYS A 11 -1.91 9.85 1.63
CA LYS A 11 -0.81 9.67 2.58
C LYS A 11 -1.26 8.84 3.79
N ASN A 12 -2.47 9.10 4.31
CA ASN A 12 -3.02 8.32 5.41
C ASN A 12 -3.22 6.86 5.02
N LEU A 13 -3.63 6.60 3.76
CA LEU A 13 -3.71 5.24 3.25
C LEU A 13 -2.34 4.57 3.23
N ILE A 14 -1.34 5.22 2.63
CA ILE A 14 -0.01 4.65 2.48
C ILE A 14 0.63 4.39 3.83
N LYS A 15 0.51 5.32 4.77
CA LYS A 15 1.07 5.18 6.12
C LYS A 15 0.25 4.27 7.01
N PHE A 16 -0.98 3.96 6.63
CA PHE A 16 -1.91 3.15 7.43
C PHE A 16 -2.01 3.69 8.86
N ASN A 17 -2.14 5.01 8.98
CA ASN A 17 -2.16 5.67 10.29
C ASN A 17 -3.57 5.93 10.82
N LYS A 18 -4.59 5.44 10.10
CA LYS A 18 -6.00 5.44 10.50
C LYS A 18 -6.55 4.04 10.28
N SER A 19 -7.70 3.73 10.87
CA SER A 19 -8.32 2.43 10.62
C SER A 19 -8.70 2.30 9.14
N LEU A 20 -8.69 1.07 8.63
CA LEU A 20 -9.09 0.82 7.23
C LEU A 20 -10.51 1.31 6.96
N LYS A 21 -11.40 1.19 7.94
CA LYS A 21 -12.78 1.68 7.79
C LYS A 21 -12.81 3.18 7.52
N ASN A 22 -12.05 3.95 8.30
CA ASN A 22 -11.95 5.39 8.10
C ASN A 22 -11.33 5.74 6.76
N ILE A 23 -10.26 5.03 6.40
CA ILE A 23 -9.57 5.24 5.13
C ILE A 23 -10.51 4.95 3.96
N LYS A 24 -11.22 3.82 4.00
CA LYS A 24 -12.17 3.43 2.95
C LYS A 24 -13.28 4.47 2.80
N ASN A 25 -13.83 4.97 3.91
CA ASN A 25 -14.89 5.97 3.86
C ASN A 25 -14.42 7.25 3.18
N LYS A 26 -13.22 7.70 3.48
CA LYS A 26 -12.68 8.93 2.88
C LYS A 26 -12.30 8.72 1.42
N ILE A 27 -11.72 7.57 1.10
CA ILE A 27 -11.31 7.25 -0.27
C ILE A 27 -12.52 7.09 -1.19
N SER A 28 -13.63 6.54 -0.68
CA SER A 28 -14.82 6.33 -1.50
C SER A 28 -15.39 7.64 -2.04
N ASN A 29 -15.04 8.77 -1.45
CA ASN A 29 -15.47 10.09 -1.88
C ASN A 29 -14.49 10.74 -2.87
N LEU A 30 -13.37 10.07 -3.19
CA LEU A 30 -12.39 10.57 -4.14
C LEU A 30 -12.61 9.94 -5.50
N ASN A 31 -12.34 10.69 -6.56
CA ASN A 31 -12.31 10.14 -7.90
C ASN A 31 -11.13 9.16 -8.01
N PHE A 32 -11.35 8.06 -8.73
CA PHE A 32 -10.28 7.09 -8.99
C PHE A 32 -9.27 7.60 -10.00
N ASP A 33 -9.74 8.41 -10.95
CA ASP A 33 -8.91 8.87 -12.06
C ASP A 33 -8.23 10.18 -11.70
N SER A 34 -6.96 10.28 -12.05
CA SER A 34 -6.22 11.52 -11.95
C SER A 34 -5.27 11.58 -13.14
N LYS A 35 -5.11 12.76 -13.71
CA LYS A 35 -4.12 12.97 -14.77
C LYS A 35 -2.70 12.95 -14.23
N PHE A 36 -2.56 13.13 -12.92
CA PHE A 36 -1.27 13.22 -12.26
C PHE A 36 -1.25 12.27 -11.07
N GLU A 37 -0.08 11.69 -10.82
CA GLU A 37 0.15 10.92 -9.61
C GLU A 37 0.29 11.90 -8.45
N LEU A 38 -0.59 11.79 -7.46
CA LEU A 38 -0.63 12.71 -6.33
C LEU A 38 0.28 12.31 -5.20
N TYR A 39 0.69 11.03 -5.16
CA TYR A 39 1.62 10.52 -4.15
C TYR A 39 2.47 9.44 -4.77
N ILE A 40 3.77 9.51 -4.53
CA ILE A 40 4.71 8.48 -5.01
C ILE A 40 5.08 7.58 -3.83
N ILE A 41 4.75 6.30 -3.94
CA ILE A 41 5.05 5.31 -2.92
C ILE A 41 6.53 4.99 -2.97
N THR A 42 7.19 5.05 -1.81
CA THR A 42 8.62 4.79 -1.70
C THR A 42 8.88 3.41 -1.10
N LYS A 43 10.11 2.95 -1.26
CA LYS A 43 10.58 1.72 -0.61
C LYS A 43 10.31 1.76 0.89
N ASN A 44 10.63 2.89 1.53
CA ASN A 44 10.46 3.04 2.96
C ASN A 44 8.98 2.91 3.38
N ASP A 45 8.07 3.45 2.58
CA ASP A 45 6.63 3.34 2.86
C ASP A 45 6.22 1.87 2.98
N ILE A 46 6.63 1.05 2.02
CA ILE A 46 6.27 -0.37 2.00
C ILE A 46 6.97 -1.11 3.13
N LYS A 47 8.25 -0.83 3.37
CA LYS A 47 9.00 -1.48 4.45
C LYS A 47 8.34 -1.26 5.80
N GLN A 48 7.86 -0.05 6.07
CA GLN A 48 7.20 0.24 7.35
C GLN A 48 5.94 -0.59 7.56
N ILE A 49 5.13 -0.72 6.51
CA ILE A 49 3.89 -1.49 6.61
C ILE A 49 4.19 -2.99 6.77
N LEU A 50 5.14 -3.51 5.99
CA LEU A 50 5.52 -4.92 6.10
C LEU A 50 6.08 -5.25 7.48
N ASN A 51 6.89 -4.36 8.05
CA ASN A 51 7.42 -4.55 9.40
C ASN A 51 6.31 -4.55 10.45
N ARG A 52 5.29 -3.70 10.29
CA ARG A 52 4.15 -3.69 11.21
C ARG A 52 3.39 -5.00 11.14
N ALA A 53 3.27 -5.59 9.95
CA ALA A 53 2.63 -6.89 9.79
C ALA A 53 3.45 -8.00 10.47
N LEU A 54 4.78 -7.96 10.35
CA LEU A 54 5.65 -8.92 11.03
C LEU A 54 5.53 -8.83 12.54
N LYS A 55 5.35 -7.62 13.07
CA LYS A 55 5.20 -7.38 14.51
C LYS A 55 3.77 -7.61 14.99
N GLU A 56 2.89 -8.03 14.07
CA GLU A 56 1.49 -8.31 14.36
C GLU A 56 0.70 -7.07 14.80
N ASN A 57 1.19 -5.88 14.45
CA ASN A 57 0.47 -4.63 14.67
C ASN A 57 -0.67 -4.45 13.67
N ILE A 58 -0.59 -5.10 12.52
CA ILE A 58 -1.68 -5.22 11.56
C ILE A 58 -1.78 -6.69 11.17
N THR A 59 -3.00 -7.12 10.82
CA THR A 59 -3.23 -8.51 10.42
C THR A 59 -2.86 -8.70 8.95
N PHE A 60 -2.68 -9.95 8.55
CA PHE A 60 -2.44 -10.25 7.13
C PHE A 60 -3.64 -9.88 6.27
N LYS A 61 -4.85 -10.00 6.81
CA LYS A 61 -6.06 -9.57 6.11
C LYS A 61 -6.07 -8.06 5.89
N GLU A 62 -5.66 -7.30 6.91
CA GLU A 62 -5.54 -5.85 6.78
C GLU A 62 -4.47 -5.47 5.76
N LEU A 63 -3.36 -6.21 5.72
CA LEU A 63 -2.30 -5.99 4.74
C LEU A 63 -2.82 -6.21 3.32
N GLU A 64 -3.58 -7.30 3.11
CA GLU A 64 -4.21 -7.59 1.82
C GLU A 64 -5.15 -6.47 1.40
N GLU A 65 -6.01 -6.02 2.31
CA GLU A 65 -6.97 -4.96 2.01
C GLU A 65 -6.27 -3.63 1.72
N TRP A 66 -5.21 -3.33 2.45
CA TRP A 66 -4.39 -2.15 2.21
C TRP A 66 -3.79 -2.17 0.79
N ALA A 67 -3.22 -3.32 0.40
CA ALA A 67 -2.64 -3.48 -0.93
C ALA A 67 -3.71 -3.37 -2.03
N ASN A 68 -4.89 -3.93 -1.79
CA ASN A 68 -6.01 -3.83 -2.74
C ASN A 68 -6.43 -2.38 -2.96
N LEU A 69 -6.51 -1.60 -1.89
CA LEU A 69 -6.89 -0.19 -2.02
C LEU A 69 -5.88 0.59 -2.85
N ILE A 70 -4.59 0.27 -2.71
CA ILE A 70 -3.54 0.92 -3.48
C ILE A 70 -3.58 0.50 -4.94
N GLU A 71 -3.73 -0.80 -5.20
CA GLU A 71 -3.70 -1.35 -6.56
C GLU A 71 -4.78 -0.75 -7.46
N CYS A 72 -5.92 -0.41 -6.88
CA CYS A 72 -7.08 0.09 -7.64
C CYS A 72 -6.99 1.57 -8.00
N ARG A 73 -5.93 2.28 -7.60
CA ARG A 73 -5.89 3.73 -7.78
C ARG A 73 -4.86 4.17 -8.82
N ASP A 74 -5.28 5.13 -9.66
CA ASP A 74 -4.43 5.73 -10.68
C ASP A 74 -3.69 6.98 -10.19
N ASP A 75 -4.07 7.51 -9.02
CA ASP A 75 -3.46 8.71 -8.46
C ASP A 75 -2.26 8.41 -7.56
N LEU A 76 -1.81 7.14 -7.52
CA LEU A 76 -0.62 6.71 -6.80
C LEU A 76 0.43 6.23 -7.78
N GLY A 77 1.65 6.70 -7.63
CA GLY A 77 2.78 6.21 -8.40
C GLY A 77 3.73 5.41 -7.52
N PHE A 78 4.75 4.85 -8.14
CA PHE A 78 5.76 4.05 -7.44
C PHE A 78 7.15 4.55 -7.81
N GLU A 79 8.00 4.70 -6.80
CA GLU A 79 9.38 5.11 -6.99
C GLU A 79 10.17 4.10 -7.84
N GLU A 80 9.84 2.81 -7.66
CA GLU A 80 10.49 1.70 -8.36
C GLU A 80 9.41 0.72 -8.84
N GLU A 81 9.64 0.09 -9.97
CA GLU A 81 8.68 -0.87 -10.53
C GLU A 81 8.44 -2.07 -9.62
N ILE A 82 9.49 -2.53 -8.91
CA ILE A 82 9.35 -3.66 -8.00
C ILE A 82 8.36 -3.38 -6.87
N LEU A 83 8.19 -2.11 -6.48
CA LEU A 83 7.22 -1.75 -5.45
C LEU A 83 5.79 -2.03 -5.91
N GLN A 84 5.51 -1.74 -7.18
CA GLN A 84 4.22 -2.05 -7.76
C GLN A 84 3.98 -3.56 -7.81
N GLU A 85 5.01 -4.33 -8.14
CA GLU A 85 4.91 -5.79 -8.18
C GLU A 85 4.62 -6.36 -6.79
N ILE A 86 5.26 -5.82 -5.75
CA ILE A 86 5.02 -6.26 -4.37
C ILE A 86 3.58 -5.95 -3.95
N ILE A 87 3.08 -4.76 -4.26
CA ILE A 87 1.70 -4.40 -3.95
C ILE A 87 0.73 -5.34 -4.66
N PHE A 88 0.95 -5.61 -5.95
CA PHE A 88 0.13 -6.53 -6.72
C PHE A 88 0.12 -7.93 -6.08
N ASP A 89 1.29 -8.41 -5.66
CA ASP A 89 1.45 -9.71 -5.05
C ASP A 89 0.64 -9.83 -3.75
N PHE A 90 0.75 -8.84 -2.86
CA PHE A 90 0.01 -8.85 -1.59
C PHE A 90 -1.48 -8.57 -1.76
N ALA A 91 -1.87 -7.89 -2.82
CA ALA A 91 -3.28 -7.61 -3.10
C ALA A 91 -4.03 -8.83 -3.64
N ASN A 92 -3.30 -9.82 -4.16
CA ASN A 92 -3.90 -10.96 -4.87
C ASN A 92 -3.37 -12.30 -4.36
N PRO A 93 -3.59 -12.62 -3.07
CA PRO A 93 -3.07 -13.88 -2.51
C PRO A 93 -3.70 -15.12 -3.15
N GLU A 94 -4.86 -14.99 -3.75
CA GLU A 94 -5.53 -16.10 -4.44
C GLU A 94 -4.73 -16.55 -5.67
N ILE A 95 -4.02 -15.63 -6.31
CA ILE A 95 -3.23 -15.90 -7.50
C ILE A 95 -1.77 -16.14 -7.14
N ASN A 96 -1.25 -15.37 -6.20
CA ASN A 96 0.19 -15.28 -5.92
C ASN A 96 0.62 -16.01 -4.65
N GLY A 97 -0.34 -16.61 -3.93
CA GLY A 97 -0.05 -17.33 -2.70
C GLY A 97 -0.41 -16.53 -1.45
N LEU A 98 -0.83 -17.25 -0.42
CA LEU A 98 -1.27 -16.63 0.83
C LEU A 98 -0.15 -15.80 1.46
N ILE A 99 -0.56 -14.74 2.16
CA ILE A 99 0.38 -13.91 2.89
C ILE A 99 0.82 -14.68 4.14
N THR A 100 2.15 -14.81 4.28
CA THR A 100 2.78 -15.46 5.42
C THR A 100 3.92 -14.59 5.91
N LYS A 101 4.45 -14.90 7.09
CA LYS A 101 5.63 -14.20 7.61
C LYS A 101 6.82 -14.37 6.68
N ASP A 102 7.01 -15.58 6.12
CA ASP A 102 8.11 -15.85 5.19
C ASP A 102 7.97 -15.01 3.92
N LYS A 103 6.76 -14.88 3.39
CA LYS A 103 6.50 -14.06 2.21
C LYS A 103 6.85 -12.59 2.49
N ILE A 104 6.47 -12.08 3.65
CA ILE A 104 6.78 -10.71 4.07
C ILE A 104 8.31 -10.53 4.20
N LYS A 105 8.99 -11.49 4.83
CA LYS A 105 10.44 -11.43 4.98
C LYS A 105 11.15 -11.44 3.63
N THR A 106 10.66 -12.24 2.69
CA THR A 106 11.21 -12.28 1.33
C THR A 106 11.07 -10.93 0.64
N ALA A 107 9.89 -10.31 0.74
CA ALA A 107 9.66 -8.99 0.16
C ALA A 107 10.58 -7.94 0.79
N LEU A 108 10.78 -7.99 2.09
CA LEU A 108 11.68 -7.06 2.79
C LEU A 108 13.12 -7.23 2.31
N ARG A 109 13.56 -8.47 2.08
CA ARG A 109 14.90 -8.72 1.53
C ARG A 109 15.04 -8.15 0.12
N GLU A 110 14.01 -8.32 -0.71
CA GLU A 110 14.01 -7.77 -2.06
C GLU A 110 14.12 -6.25 -2.02
N LEU A 111 13.40 -5.61 -1.10
CA LEU A 111 13.45 -4.16 -0.93
C LEU A 111 14.84 -3.69 -0.48
N ASP A 112 15.49 -4.46 0.39
CA ASP A 112 16.84 -4.11 0.86
C ASP A 112 17.90 -4.24 -0.24
N MET A 113 17.63 -5.00 -1.29
CA MET A 113 18.55 -5.16 -2.43
C MET A 113 18.46 -3.99 -3.42
N ILE A 114 17.45 -3.15 -3.31
CA ILE A 114 17.32 -1.95 -4.13
C ILE A 114 18.17 -0.85 -3.51
N THR A 115 19.08 -0.30 -4.26
CA THR A 115 19.93 0.80 -3.78
C THR A 115 19.53 2.13 -4.35
#